data_a616fb43af047355d8d147aa6af8920e
#
_entry.id   a616fb43af047355d8d147aa6af8920e
#
_cell.length_a   1.000
_cell.length_b   1.000
_cell.length_c   1.000
_cell.angle_alpha   90.00
_cell.angle_beta   90.00
_cell.angle_gamma   90.00
#
_symmetry.space_group_name_H-M   'P 1'
#
loop_
_entity.id
_entity.type
_entity.pdbx_description
1 polymer ?
#
loop_
_entity_poly.entity_id
_entity_poly.type
_entity_poly.pdbx_seq_one_letter_code
_entity_poly.pdbx_strand_id
1 'polypeptide(L)'
;MSYYIGVDGGGTKTQYALFDENRNMLDSVKTEGSNHENLKGAIPAAADIIMSGVNALLEKNSLAIDDITHTLMALAGIDHVYQHDEMRVELDKRGMKNYSVYNDGFIVIKAGSDNGVGIGYNCGTGTCCNSVDCDGKMLQVGGFGELSGDMGNGHWIATQTFRLIYDDICLKARKTMLTDLAVKNFGIKAERDELLSLIARLEDEAEMESTIRTLIDIFFEAVAAGDAPAMGVIKQMAERGAEYILAHVKNSNFNIDPVNVVLSGSIHTKLPSEIYKNLLKERTEALSGRKFKFVCLDVAPVTGCINWMLEENFGG
;
A
#
# COMPACT_ATOMS: atom_id res chain seq x y z
N MET A 1 -6.74 -24.58 21.99
CA MET A 1 -7.07 -23.57 20.98
C MET A 1 -5.93 -22.57 21.04
N SER A 2 -5.21 -22.42 19.96
CA SER A 2 -4.09 -21.49 19.87
C SER A 2 -4.59 -20.15 19.34
N TYR A 3 -4.17 -19.06 19.95
CA TYR A 3 -4.53 -17.71 19.52
C TYR A 3 -3.33 -16.99 18.90
N TYR A 4 -3.58 -16.25 17.84
CA TYR A 4 -2.59 -15.50 17.10
C TYR A 4 -3.08 -14.06 16.89
N ILE A 5 -2.17 -13.10 16.93
CA ILE A 5 -2.49 -11.71 16.60
C ILE A 5 -1.75 -11.30 15.34
N GLY A 6 -2.47 -10.75 14.37
CA GLY A 6 -1.92 -10.04 13.22
C GLY A 6 -2.06 -8.55 13.43
N VAL A 7 -1.02 -7.79 13.08
CA VAL A 7 -1.03 -6.32 13.09
C VAL A 7 -0.62 -5.81 11.71
N ASP A 8 -1.49 -5.01 11.09
CA ASP A 8 -1.25 -4.28 9.84
C ASP A 8 -1.17 -2.79 10.15
N GLY A 9 0.05 -2.30 10.34
CA GLY A 9 0.36 -0.95 10.78
C GLY A 9 0.68 -0.01 9.62
N GLY A 10 -0.27 0.82 9.23
CA GLY A 10 -0.12 1.79 8.14
C GLY A 10 0.08 3.23 8.61
N GLY A 11 0.18 4.15 7.67
CA GLY A 11 0.37 5.58 7.93
C GLY A 11 -0.88 6.29 8.48
N THR A 12 -2.09 5.82 8.15
CA THR A 12 -3.35 6.45 8.55
C THR A 12 -4.14 5.68 9.59
N LYS A 13 -3.95 4.38 9.66
CA LYS A 13 -4.62 3.46 10.57
C LYS A 13 -3.76 2.23 10.80
N THR A 14 -3.97 1.57 11.96
CA THR A 14 -3.42 0.26 12.28
C THR A 14 -4.58 -0.69 12.56
N GLN A 15 -4.56 -1.86 11.94
CA GLN A 15 -5.55 -2.93 12.17
C GLN A 15 -4.91 -4.06 12.95
N TYR A 16 -5.60 -4.52 13.99
CA TYR A 16 -5.26 -5.67 14.81
C TYR A 16 -6.33 -6.73 14.63
N ALA A 17 -5.95 -7.97 14.44
CA ALA A 17 -6.89 -9.07 14.27
C ALA A 17 -6.46 -10.28 15.09
N LEU A 18 -7.41 -10.86 15.81
CA LEU A 18 -7.26 -12.10 16.56
C LEU A 18 -7.70 -13.27 15.69
N PHE A 19 -6.86 -14.30 15.61
CA PHE A 19 -7.11 -15.49 14.81
C PHE A 19 -6.99 -16.77 15.65
N ASP A 20 -7.66 -17.82 15.21
CA ASP A 20 -7.42 -19.19 15.66
C ASP A 20 -6.44 -19.94 14.75
N GLU A 21 -6.08 -21.16 15.13
CA GLU A 21 -5.22 -22.07 14.37
C GLU A 21 -5.80 -22.51 13.01
N ASN A 22 -7.09 -22.26 12.76
CA ASN A 22 -7.77 -22.56 11.49
C ASN A 22 -7.86 -21.35 10.57
N ARG A 23 -7.15 -20.25 10.87
CA ARG A 23 -7.17 -18.96 10.15
C ARG A 23 -8.49 -18.20 10.26
N ASN A 24 -9.38 -18.57 11.16
CA ASN A 24 -10.61 -17.81 11.37
C ASN A 24 -10.27 -16.52 12.13
N MET A 25 -10.68 -15.37 11.58
CA MET A 25 -10.63 -14.11 12.31
C MET A 25 -11.74 -14.09 13.36
N LEU A 26 -11.36 -14.13 14.64
CA LEU A 26 -12.29 -14.16 15.76
C LEU A 26 -12.78 -12.76 16.13
N ASP A 27 -11.88 -11.76 16.07
CA ASP A 27 -12.20 -10.38 16.38
C ASP A 27 -11.17 -9.43 15.76
N SER A 28 -11.49 -8.13 15.72
CA SER A 28 -10.53 -7.11 15.29
C SER A 28 -10.80 -5.75 15.94
N VAL A 29 -9.74 -4.96 16.08
CA VAL A 29 -9.79 -3.56 16.50
C VAL A 29 -8.96 -2.69 15.54
N LYS A 30 -9.17 -1.38 15.56
CA LYS A 30 -8.40 -0.42 14.78
C LYS A 30 -8.02 0.76 15.65
N THR A 31 -6.82 1.29 15.41
CA THR A 31 -6.33 2.53 16.00
C THR A 31 -5.93 3.51 14.89
N GLU A 32 -5.41 4.66 15.28
CA GLU A 32 -4.67 5.56 14.40
C GLU A 32 -3.45 4.89 13.76
N GLY A 33 -2.82 5.56 12.80
CA GLY A 33 -1.64 5.03 12.10
C GLY A 33 -0.44 4.89 13.02
N SER A 34 0.30 3.79 12.85
CA SER A 34 1.53 3.48 13.60
C SER A 34 2.81 3.64 12.79
N ASN A 35 2.76 4.24 11.58
CA ASN A 35 3.99 4.56 10.86
C ASN A 35 4.76 5.64 11.64
N HIS A 36 5.92 5.25 12.19
CA HIS A 36 6.75 6.09 13.05
C HIS A 36 7.25 7.37 12.36
N GLU A 37 7.37 7.38 11.04
CA GLU A 37 7.81 8.55 10.27
C GLU A 37 6.80 9.70 10.32
N ASN A 38 5.52 9.39 10.57
CA ASN A 38 4.44 10.36 10.68
C ASN A 38 4.18 10.83 12.13
N LEU A 39 4.93 10.29 13.10
CA LEU A 39 4.69 10.53 14.51
C LEU A 39 5.79 11.41 15.14
N LYS A 40 5.41 12.45 15.89
CA LYS A 40 6.37 13.31 16.59
C LYS A 40 7.28 12.57 17.57
N GLY A 41 6.82 11.45 18.13
CA GLY A 41 7.58 10.60 19.04
C GLY A 41 8.30 9.44 18.34
N ALA A 42 8.29 9.40 17.01
CA ALA A 42 8.93 8.38 16.18
C ALA A 42 8.62 6.93 16.64
N ILE A 43 9.60 6.03 16.67
CA ILE A 43 9.44 4.62 17.03
C ILE A 43 8.83 4.40 18.43
N PRO A 44 9.22 5.11 19.51
CA PRO A 44 8.55 4.98 20.80
C PRO A 44 7.05 5.25 20.76
N ALA A 45 6.61 6.30 20.04
CA ALA A 45 5.18 6.60 19.91
C ALA A 45 4.43 5.55 19.08
N ALA A 46 5.06 5.03 18.02
CA ALA A 46 4.52 3.93 17.25
C ALA A 46 4.31 2.67 18.11
N ALA A 47 5.28 2.34 18.96
CA ALA A 47 5.19 1.23 19.91
C ALA A 47 4.07 1.41 20.93
N ASP A 48 3.82 2.64 21.40
CA ASP A 48 2.68 2.95 22.31
C ASP A 48 1.33 2.67 21.60
N ILE A 49 1.17 3.12 20.36
CA ILE A 49 -0.03 2.86 19.57
C ILE A 49 -0.23 1.35 19.35
N ILE A 50 0.84 0.63 18.99
CA ILE A 50 0.80 -0.81 18.76
C ILE A 50 0.36 -1.55 20.03
N MET A 51 0.97 -1.25 21.16
CA MET A 51 0.63 -1.88 22.43
C MET A 51 -0.78 -1.54 22.91
N SER A 52 -1.22 -0.29 22.68
CA SER A 52 -2.60 0.11 22.99
C SER A 52 -3.63 -0.74 22.21
N GLY A 53 -3.40 -0.94 20.91
CA GLY A 53 -4.28 -1.77 20.07
C GLY A 53 -4.24 -3.25 20.43
N VAL A 54 -3.06 -3.81 20.71
CA VAL A 54 -2.92 -5.20 21.20
C VAL A 54 -3.68 -5.37 22.51
N ASN A 55 -3.46 -4.50 23.50
CA ASN A 55 -4.14 -4.57 24.78
C ASN A 55 -5.66 -4.42 24.64
N ALA A 56 -6.14 -3.50 23.81
CA ALA A 56 -7.57 -3.35 23.55
C ALA A 56 -8.19 -4.61 22.94
N LEU A 57 -7.47 -5.30 22.04
CA LEU A 57 -7.93 -6.56 21.46
C LEU A 57 -7.95 -7.68 22.51
N LEU A 58 -6.94 -7.77 23.38
CA LEU A 58 -6.85 -8.75 24.47
C LEU A 58 -7.97 -8.54 25.49
N GLU A 59 -8.16 -7.32 25.98
CA GLU A 59 -9.23 -6.97 26.93
C GLU A 59 -10.62 -7.32 26.40
N LYS A 60 -10.89 -6.96 25.16
CA LYS A 60 -12.16 -7.24 24.48
C LYS A 60 -12.49 -8.72 24.44
N ASN A 61 -11.46 -9.58 24.35
CA ASN A 61 -11.60 -11.03 24.27
C ASN A 61 -11.32 -11.76 25.59
N SER A 62 -11.10 -11.03 26.68
CA SER A 62 -10.76 -11.60 28.01
C SER A 62 -9.51 -12.50 27.96
N LEU A 63 -8.51 -12.13 27.16
CA LEU A 63 -7.24 -12.84 27.01
C LEU A 63 -6.09 -12.03 27.66
N ALA A 64 -5.05 -12.75 28.08
CA ALA A 64 -3.77 -12.17 28.50
C ALA A 64 -2.73 -12.32 27.36
N ILE A 65 -1.65 -11.54 27.41
CA ILE A 65 -0.58 -11.63 26.40
C ILE A 65 0.07 -13.03 26.37
N ASP A 66 0.07 -13.73 27.50
CA ASP A 66 0.61 -15.09 27.61
C ASP A 66 -0.31 -16.17 26.98
N ASP A 67 -1.57 -15.84 26.65
CA ASP A 67 -2.47 -16.72 25.93
C ASP A 67 -2.21 -16.70 24.40
N ILE A 68 -1.40 -15.73 23.95
CA ILE A 68 -1.12 -15.55 22.53
C ILE A 68 0.12 -16.38 22.13
N THR A 69 -0.09 -17.30 21.21
CA THR A 69 0.95 -18.17 20.68
C THR A 69 2.03 -17.36 19.96
N HIS A 70 1.61 -16.45 19.06
CA HIS A 70 2.51 -15.53 18.37
C HIS A 70 1.77 -14.28 17.86
N THR A 71 2.49 -13.15 17.81
CA THR A 71 2.00 -11.90 17.19
C THR A 71 2.91 -11.54 16.02
N LEU A 72 2.37 -11.44 14.81
CA LEU A 72 3.10 -10.92 13.66
C LEU A 72 2.66 -9.48 13.37
N MET A 73 3.64 -8.58 13.39
CA MET A 73 3.46 -7.16 13.15
C MET A 73 4.08 -6.78 11.81
N ALA A 74 3.27 -6.30 10.90
CA ALA A 74 3.67 -5.77 9.62
C ALA A 74 3.47 -4.26 9.64
N LEU A 75 4.56 -3.51 9.63
CA LEU A 75 4.59 -2.09 9.97
C LEU A 75 5.19 -1.27 8.83
N ALA A 76 4.43 -0.28 8.34
CA ALA A 76 4.93 0.73 7.42
C ALA A 76 6.07 1.54 8.08
N GLY A 77 7.07 1.89 7.28
CA GLY A 77 8.25 2.64 7.74
C GLY A 77 9.31 1.77 8.44
N ILE A 78 9.12 0.46 8.55
CA ILE A 78 10.16 -0.46 9.03
C ILE A 78 10.91 -1.02 7.80
N ASP A 79 11.77 -0.18 7.21
CA ASP A 79 12.49 -0.46 5.97
C ASP A 79 13.96 -0.83 6.19
N HIS A 80 14.53 -0.43 7.33
CA HIS A 80 15.94 -0.64 7.67
C HIS A 80 16.11 -1.49 8.91
N VAL A 81 17.23 -2.22 8.96
CA VAL A 81 17.58 -3.11 10.10
C VAL A 81 17.55 -2.37 11.43
N TYR A 82 18.08 -1.12 11.48
CA TYR A 82 18.09 -0.34 12.71
C TYR A 82 16.69 0.04 13.21
N GLN A 83 15.73 0.32 12.30
CA GLN A 83 14.35 0.61 12.66
C GLN A 83 13.66 -0.63 13.24
N HIS A 84 13.94 -1.77 12.66
CA HIS A 84 13.47 -3.06 13.15
C HIS A 84 14.01 -3.34 14.57
N ASP A 85 15.32 -3.12 14.81
CA ASP A 85 15.94 -3.33 16.11
C ASP A 85 15.41 -2.36 17.16
N GLU A 86 15.27 -1.07 16.84
CA GLU A 86 14.69 -0.07 17.73
C GLU A 86 13.23 -0.39 18.08
N MET A 87 12.42 -0.79 17.11
CA MET A 87 11.02 -1.16 17.35
C MET A 87 10.94 -2.36 18.30
N ARG A 88 11.79 -3.38 18.13
CA ARG A 88 11.83 -4.52 19.04
C ARG A 88 12.19 -4.11 20.47
N VAL A 89 13.22 -3.26 20.63
CA VAL A 89 13.60 -2.73 21.95
C VAL A 89 12.44 -2.01 22.61
N GLU A 90 11.67 -1.21 21.87
CA GLU A 90 10.53 -0.48 22.41
C GLU A 90 9.34 -1.39 22.76
N LEU A 91 9.08 -2.42 21.97
CA LEU A 91 8.04 -3.42 22.26
C LEU A 91 8.41 -4.29 23.47
N ASP A 92 9.67 -4.72 23.58
CA ASP A 92 10.17 -5.50 24.72
C ASP A 92 10.04 -4.71 26.04
N LYS A 93 10.40 -3.41 26.05
CA LYS A 93 10.23 -2.54 27.21
C LYS A 93 8.76 -2.43 27.69
N ARG A 94 7.80 -2.61 26.77
CA ARG A 94 6.36 -2.56 27.04
C ARG A 94 5.75 -3.92 27.36
N GLY A 95 6.58 -4.96 27.42
CA GLY A 95 6.16 -6.31 27.82
C GLY A 95 5.55 -7.14 26.68
N MET A 96 5.80 -6.78 25.42
CA MET A 96 5.41 -7.63 24.29
C MET A 96 6.17 -8.95 24.32
N LYS A 97 5.48 -10.07 23.98
CA LYS A 97 6.04 -11.41 24.01
C LYS A 97 5.72 -12.16 22.73
N ASN A 98 6.55 -13.13 22.37
CA ASN A 98 6.32 -14.05 21.25
C ASN A 98 5.87 -13.33 19.98
N TYR A 99 6.72 -12.47 19.43
CA TYR A 99 6.35 -11.67 18.27
C TYR A 99 7.45 -11.60 17.22
N SER A 100 7.05 -11.22 16.01
CA SER A 100 7.93 -10.85 14.91
C SER A 100 7.47 -9.53 14.29
N VAL A 101 8.44 -8.77 13.75
CA VAL A 101 8.20 -7.48 13.10
C VAL A 101 8.73 -7.56 11.67
N TYR A 102 7.93 -7.10 10.70
CA TYR A 102 8.28 -7.02 9.28
C TYR A 102 7.76 -5.71 8.68
N ASN A 103 8.22 -5.37 7.48
CA ASN A 103 7.59 -4.31 6.69
C ASN A 103 6.20 -4.76 6.20
N ASP A 104 5.23 -3.84 6.16
CA ASP A 104 3.82 -4.10 5.81
C ASP A 104 3.61 -4.62 4.38
N GLY A 105 4.52 -4.31 3.46
CA GLY A 105 4.43 -4.77 2.07
C GLY A 105 4.50 -6.29 1.90
N PHE A 106 5.07 -7.03 2.86
CA PHE A 106 5.21 -8.49 2.73
C PHE A 106 3.94 -9.26 3.07
N ILE A 107 3.09 -8.77 3.98
CA ILE A 107 1.84 -9.47 4.30
C ILE A 107 0.84 -9.47 3.14
N VAL A 108 0.94 -8.52 2.24
CA VAL A 108 0.13 -8.46 1.01
C VAL A 108 0.35 -9.73 0.17
N ILE A 109 1.60 -10.18 0.06
CA ILE A 109 1.97 -11.40 -0.67
C ILE A 109 1.39 -12.63 0.04
N LYS A 110 1.53 -12.68 1.36
CA LYS A 110 1.01 -13.76 2.20
C LYS A 110 -0.52 -13.83 2.23
N ALA A 111 -1.20 -12.70 2.03
CA ALA A 111 -2.65 -12.63 1.94
C ALA A 111 -3.19 -13.03 0.55
N GLY A 112 -2.46 -12.69 -0.53
CA GLY A 112 -2.95 -12.82 -1.89
C GLY A 112 -2.32 -13.95 -2.73
N SER A 113 -1.34 -14.70 -2.18
CA SER A 113 -0.67 -15.80 -2.86
C SER A 113 -0.95 -17.13 -2.16
N ASP A 114 -1.30 -18.16 -2.93
CA ASP A 114 -1.67 -19.48 -2.40
C ASP A 114 -0.52 -20.18 -1.64
N ASN A 115 0.72 -19.85 -1.95
CA ASN A 115 1.93 -20.47 -1.40
C ASN A 115 2.88 -19.46 -0.71
N GLY A 116 2.41 -18.26 -0.43
CA GLY A 116 3.20 -17.22 0.22
C GLY A 116 4.40 -16.69 -0.60
N VAL A 117 4.53 -17.11 -1.87
CA VAL A 117 5.59 -16.70 -2.81
C VAL A 117 4.99 -15.79 -3.88
N GLY A 118 5.66 -14.68 -4.17
CA GLY A 118 5.18 -13.73 -5.18
C GLY A 118 5.74 -12.32 -5.00
N ILE A 119 5.15 -11.41 -5.74
CA ILE A 119 5.47 -9.99 -5.73
C ILE A 119 4.23 -9.23 -5.31
N GLY A 120 4.32 -8.41 -4.28
CA GLY A 120 3.27 -7.48 -3.83
C GLY A 120 3.56 -6.09 -4.38
N TYR A 121 2.65 -5.51 -5.13
CA TYR A 121 2.75 -4.14 -5.63
C TYR A 121 1.64 -3.30 -5.03
N ASN A 122 2.03 -2.41 -4.13
CA ASN A 122 1.12 -1.54 -3.39
C ASN A 122 1.10 -0.14 -3.98
N CYS A 123 -0.10 0.38 -4.28
CA CYS A 123 -0.35 1.78 -4.62
C CYS A 123 -1.53 2.31 -3.81
N GLY A 124 -1.24 3.16 -2.84
CA GLY A 124 -2.21 3.78 -1.94
C GLY A 124 -1.80 5.21 -1.61
N THR A 125 -1.55 5.51 -0.33
CA THR A 125 -0.92 6.76 0.11
C THR A 125 0.51 6.84 -0.40
N GLY A 126 1.27 5.73 -0.30
CA GLY A 126 2.58 5.52 -0.91
C GLY A 126 2.54 4.49 -2.04
N THR A 127 3.71 4.24 -2.63
CA THR A 127 3.95 3.16 -3.59
C THR A 127 5.16 2.37 -3.13
N CYS A 128 5.03 1.03 -3.05
CA CYS A 128 6.16 0.14 -2.84
C CYS A 128 5.91 -1.20 -3.54
N CYS A 129 7.00 -1.90 -3.84
CA CYS A 129 6.96 -3.22 -4.42
C CYS A 129 7.85 -4.16 -3.59
N ASN A 130 7.29 -5.23 -3.09
CA ASN A 130 7.95 -6.18 -2.22
C ASN A 130 7.89 -7.58 -2.84
N SER A 131 8.81 -8.46 -2.51
CA SER A 131 8.72 -9.86 -2.90
C SER A 131 9.18 -10.82 -1.82
N VAL A 132 8.57 -12.02 -1.85
CA VAL A 132 9.08 -13.22 -1.19
C VAL A 132 9.31 -14.25 -2.30
N ASP A 133 10.54 -14.68 -2.49
CA ASP A 133 10.89 -15.62 -3.55
C ASP A 133 10.78 -17.10 -3.12
N CYS A 134 11.13 -18.02 -4.03
CA CYS A 134 11.03 -19.45 -3.78
C CYS A 134 11.98 -19.96 -2.69
N ASP A 135 13.02 -19.19 -2.34
CA ASP A 135 13.98 -19.50 -1.27
C ASP A 135 13.61 -18.76 0.05
N GLY A 136 12.48 -18.06 0.08
CA GLY A 136 12.05 -17.25 1.22
C GLY A 136 12.78 -15.91 1.34
N LYS A 137 13.60 -15.54 0.34
CA LYS A 137 14.30 -14.24 0.34
C LYS A 137 13.31 -13.11 0.14
N MET A 138 13.37 -12.14 1.04
CA MET A 138 12.59 -10.92 1.00
C MET A 138 13.37 -9.80 0.32
N LEU A 139 12.70 -9.05 -0.56
CA LEU A 139 13.26 -7.88 -1.24
C LEU A 139 12.20 -6.78 -1.33
N GLN A 140 12.60 -5.53 -1.07
CA GLN A 140 11.81 -4.33 -1.30
C GLN A 140 12.44 -3.49 -2.40
N VAL A 141 11.61 -2.96 -3.30
CA VAL A 141 12.00 -2.02 -4.37
C VAL A 141 11.01 -0.86 -4.36
N GLY A 142 11.52 0.39 -4.38
CA GLY A 142 10.70 1.58 -4.19
C GLY A 142 10.28 1.75 -2.72
N GLY A 143 9.33 2.63 -2.47
CA GLY A 143 8.88 2.97 -1.12
C GLY A 143 9.60 4.19 -0.53
N PHE A 144 10.49 4.85 -1.29
CA PHE A 144 11.26 6.01 -0.85
C PHE A 144 10.80 7.32 -1.53
N GLY A 145 9.57 7.34 -2.01
CA GLY A 145 8.95 8.51 -2.62
C GLY A 145 9.66 8.98 -3.89
N GLU A 146 9.93 10.29 -3.98
CA GLU A 146 10.57 10.88 -5.16
C GLU A 146 11.99 10.38 -5.38
N LEU A 147 12.71 10.00 -4.32
CA LEU A 147 14.08 9.49 -4.40
C LEU A 147 14.17 8.18 -5.18
N SER A 148 13.20 7.29 -5.01
CA SER A 148 13.09 6.05 -5.80
C SER A 148 12.31 6.24 -7.09
N GLY A 149 11.73 7.42 -7.32
CA GLY A 149 10.89 7.70 -8.48
C GLY A 149 9.56 6.94 -8.43
N ASP A 150 8.95 6.86 -7.25
CA ASP A 150 7.68 6.17 -7.03
C ASP A 150 6.54 6.88 -7.76
N MET A 151 5.78 6.12 -8.54
CA MET A 151 4.66 6.60 -9.32
C MET A 151 3.40 5.84 -8.94
N GLY A 152 2.23 6.46 -9.14
CA GLY A 152 0.94 5.78 -9.03
C GLY A 152 0.31 5.79 -7.65
N ASN A 153 0.92 6.43 -6.64
CA ASN A 153 0.23 6.74 -5.40
C ASN A 153 -0.73 7.92 -5.58
N GLY A 154 -1.64 8.10 -4.62
CA GLY A 154 -2.68 9.12 -4.72
C GLY A 154 -2.17 10.53 -4.93
N HIS A 155 -1.14 10.94 -4.18
CA HIS A 155 -0.52 12.26 -4.33
C HIS A 155 0.10 12.47 -5.72
N TRP A 156 0.81 11.46 -6.22
CA TRP A 156 1.43 11.54 -7.53
C TRP A 156 0.37 11.69 -8.64
N ILE A 157 -0.71 10.87 -8.59
CA ILE A 157 -1.81 10.94 -9.56
C ILE A 157 -2.49 12.32 -9.52
N ALA A 158 -2.81 12.82 -8.32
CA ALA A 158 -3.41 14.14 -8.17
C ALA A 158 -2.50 15.26 -8.73
N THR A 159 -1.20 15.16 -8.49
CA THR A 159 -0.22 16.10 -9.05
C THR A 159 -0.18 16.04 -10.57
N GLN A 160 -0.17 14.84 -11.17
CA GLN A 160 -0.20 14.72 -12.64
C GLN A 160 -1.52 15.25 -13.22
N THR A 161 -2.64 14.97 -12.56
CA THR A 161 -3.96 15.49 -12.96
C THR A 161 -3.96 17.02 -12.97
N PHE A 162 -3.51 17.64 -11.88
CA PHE A 162 -3.39 19.11 -11.81
C PHE A 162 -2.49 19.66 -12.91
N ARG A 163 -1.33 19.04 -13.17
CA ARG A 163 -0.40 19.45 -14.23
C ARG A 163 -1.06 19.39 -15.62
N LEU A 164 -1.81 18.35 -15.94
CA LEU A 164 -2.49 18.25 -17.23
C LEU A 164 -3.57 19.34 -17.40
N ILE A 165 -4.31 19.67 -16.34
CA ILE A 165 -5.28 20.77 -16.34
C ILE A 165 -4.55 22.12 -16.51
N TYR A 166 -3.43 22.30 -15.80
CA TYR A 166 -2.58 23.49 -15.91
C TYR A 166 -2.04 23.67 -17.35
N ASP A 167 -1.57 22.60 -17.97
CA ASP A 167 -1.06 22.63 -19.34
C ASP A 167 -2.16 23.04 -20.35
N ASP A 168 -3.41 22.60 -20.13
CA ASP A 168 -4.54 23.00 -20.97
C ASP A 168 -4.92 24.48 -20.74
N ILE A 169 -5.13 24.87 -19.47
CA ILE A 169 -5.64 26.20 -19.14
C ILE A 169 -4.56 27.29 -19.33
N CYS A 170 -3.38 27.07 -18.78
CA CYS A 170 -2.35 28.11 -18.68
C CYS A 170 -1.38 28.11 -19.84
N LEU A 171 -0.90 26.95 -20.27
CA LEU A 171 0.07 26.83 -21.35
C LEU A 171 -0.58 26.70 -22.73
N LYS A 172 -1.88 26.37 -22.80
CA LYS A 172 -2.60 26.06 -24.05
C LYS A 172 -1.89 24.99 -24.90
N ALA A 173 -1.18 24.10 -24.21
CA ALA A 173 -0.31 23.10 -24.84
C ALA A 173 -1.08 21.88 -25.34
N ARG A 174 -2.03 21.38 -24.55
CA ARG A 174 -2.81 20.15 -24.83
C ARG A 174 -4.21 20.28 -24.26
N LYS A 175 -5.19 19.96 -25.05
CA LYS A 175 -6.56 19.82 -24.59
C LYS A 175 -6.76 18.50 -23.85
N THR A 176 -7.48 18.55 -22.74
CA THR A 176 -7.86 17.40 -21.95
C THR A 176 -9.25 17.55 -21.38
N MET A 177 -10.00 16.46 -21.32
CA MET A 177 -11.32 16.47 -20.66
C MET A 177 -11.20 16.66 -19.14
N LEU A 178 -10.02 16.50 -18.56
CA LEU A 178 -9.77 16.79 -17.15
C LEU A 178 -10.14 18.22 -16.77
N THR A 179 -9.98 19.18 -17.70
CA THR A 179 -10.37 20.56 -17.49
C THR A 179 -11.87 20.69 -17.26
N ASP A 180 -12.70 20.04 -18.10
CA ASP A 180 -14.16 20.08 -17.97
C ASP A 180 -14.64 19.34 -16.72
N LEU A 181 -13.97 18.21 -16.40
CA LEU A 181 -14.22 17.46 -15.18
C LEU A 181 -13.86 18.26 -13.91
N ALA A 182 -12.76 19.01 -13.92
CA ALA A 182 -12.38 19.87 -12.81
C ALA A 182 -13.39 21.02 -12.63
N VAL A 183 -13.80 21.69 -13.71
CA VAL A 183 -14.86 22.71 -13.68
C VAL A 183 -16.14 22.16 -13.03
N LYS A 184 -16.58 20.98 -13.44
CA LYS A 184 -17.78 20.32 -12.92
C LYS A 184 -17.67 19.95 -11.44
N ASN A 185 -16.56 19.31 -11.04
CA ASN A 185 -16.43 18.71 -9.72
C ASN A 185 -15.99 19.70 -8.64
N PHE A 186 -15.19 20.72 -9.00
CA PHE A 186 -14.75 21.75 -8.05
C PHE A 186 -15.60 23.02 -8.08
N GLY A 187 -16.50 23.16 -9.06
CA GLY A 187 -17.32 24.37 -9.23
C GLY A 187 -16.50 25.59 -9.63
N ILE A 188 -15.39 25.42 -10.31
CA ILE A 188 -14.48 26.46 -10.78
C ILE A 188 -14.72 26.78 -12.27
N LYS A 189 -14.15 27.87 -12.77
CA LYS A 189 -14.08 28.14 -14.20
C LYS A 189 -12.78 27.63 -14.80
N ALA A 190 -12.77 27.41 -16.12
CA ALA A 190 -11.55 27.05 -16.86
C ALA A 190 -10.64 28.26 -17.07
N GLU A 191 -10.28 28.93 -16.01
CA GLU A 191 -9.47 30.14 -15.96
C GLU A 191 -8.28 29.93 -15.00
N ARG A 192 -7.16 30.60 -15.26
CA ARG A 192 -5.92 30.45 -14.51
C ARG A 192 -6.13 30.65 -12.99
N ASP A 193 -6.75 31.76 -12.60
CA ASP A 193 -6.86 32.12 -11.19
C ASP A 193 -7.80 31.20 -10.42
N GLU A 194 -8.83 30.70 -11.07
CA GLU A 194 -9.74 29.68 -10.53
C GLU A 194 -9.02 28.34 -10.34
N LEU A 195 -8.19 27.91 -11.31
CA LEU A 195 -7.38 26.72 -11.16
C LEU A 195 -6.38 26.85 -10.00
N LEU A 196 -5.73 28.03 -9.90
CA LEU A 196 -4.75 28.25 -8.82
C LEU A 196 -5.40 28.27 -7.43
N SER A 197 -6.70 28.50 -7.32
CA SER A 197 -7.43 28.37 -6.05
C SER A 197 -7.42 26.96 -5.49
N LEU A 198 -7.24 25.94 -6.34
CA LEU A 198 -7.09 24.55 -5.91
C LEU A 198 -5.78 24.29 -5.15
N ILE A 199 -4.74 25.12 -5.37
CA ILE A 199 -3.48 25.03 -4.61
C ILE A 199 -3.77 25.32 -3.13
N ALA A 200 -4.55 26.37 -2.84
CA ALA A 200 -4.94 26.69 -1.46
C ALA A 200 -5.68 25.55 -0.79
N ARG A 201 -6.56 24.85 -1.53
CA ARG A 201 -7.27 23.66 -1.01
C ARG A 201 -6.33 22.46 -0.77
N LEU A 202 -5.27 22.34 -1.58
CA LEU A 202 -4.25 21.28 -1.39
C LEU A 202 -3.30 21.57 -0.22
N GLU A 203 -3.20 22.83 0.20
CA GLU A 203 -2.41 23.29 1.35
C GLU A 203 -3.22 23.34 2.66
N ASP A 204 -4.56 23.33 2.58
CA ASP A 204 -5.46 23.32 3.72
C ASP A 204 -5.67 21.88 4.24
N GLU A 205 -5.29 21.62 5.50
CA GLU A 205 -5.41 20.29 6.10
C GLU A 205 -6.83 19.70 6.06
N ALA A 206 -7.87 20.54 6.11
CA ALA A 206 -9.26 20.10 6.09
C ALA A 206 -9.76 19.75 4.68
N GLU A 207 -9.23 20.40 3.64
CA GLU A 207 -9.67 20.21 2.24
C GLU A 207 -8.73 19.30 1.43
N MET A 208 -7.48 19.15 1.85
CA MET A 208 -6.43 18.44 1.11
C MET A 208 -6.84 17.03 0.68
N GLU A 209 -7.31 16.21 1.63
CA GLU A 209 -7.66 14.81 1.32
C GLU A 209 -8.81 14.71 0.32
N SER A 210 -9.84 15.54 0.47
CA SER A 210 -11.00 15.56 -0.43
C SER A 210 -10.62 16.07 -1.82
N THR A 211 -9.74 17.07 -1.90
CA THR A 211 -9.22 17.62 -3.15
C THR A 211 -8.37 16.60 -3.91
N ILE A 212 -7.46 15.92 -3.23
CA ILE A 212 -6.66 14.82 -3.80
C ILE A 212 -7.57 13.73 -4.33
N ARG A 213 -8.55 13.29 -3.54
CA ARG A 213 -9.50 12.25 -3.95
C ARG A 213 -10.26 12.65 -5.21
N THR A 214 -10.76 13.88 -5.28
CA THR A 214 -11.47 14.38 -6.46
C THR A 214 -10.57 14.40 -7.69
N LEU A 215 -9.31 14.83 -7.56
CA LEU A 215 -8.34 14.82 -8.66
C LEU A 215 -8.05 13.38 -9.16
N ILE A 216 -7.99 12.41 -8.25
CA ILE A 216 -7.81 10.99 -8.60
C ILE A 216 -9.05 10.46 -9.34
N ASP A 217 -10.25 10.77 -8.84
CA ASP A 217 -11.51 10.29 -9.44
C ASP A 217 -11.68 10.79 -10.87
N ILE A 218 -11.47 12.10 -11.11
CA ILE A 218 -11.55 12.67 -12.46
C ILE A 218 -10.45 12.13 -13.39
N PHE A 219 -9.25 11.81 -12.85
CA PHE A 219 -8.20 11.18 -13.64
C PHE A 219 -8.65 9.82 -14.19
N PHE A 220 -9.18 8.95 -13.35
CA PHE A 220 -9.63 7.64 -13.79
C PHE A 220 -10.88 7.71 -14.67
N GLU A 221 -11.75 8.72 -14.48
CA GLU A 221 -12.85 9.00 -15.41
C GLU A 221 -12.32 9.38 -16.80
N ALA A 222 -11.32 10.24 -16.89
CA ALA A 222 -10.66 10.63 -18.13
C ALA A 222 -9.93 9.45 -18.80
N VAL A 223 -9.25 8.62 -18.04
CA VAL A 223 -8.61 7.38 -18.53
C VAL A 223 -9.66 6.43 -19.12
N ALA A 224 -10.77 6.22 -18.44
CA ALA A 224 -11.85 5.35 -18.92
C ALA A 224 -12.50 5.89 -20.20
N ALA A 225 -12.55 7.21 -20.37
CA ALA A 225 -13.03 7.86 -21.59
C ALA A 225 -12.00 7.90 -22.74
N GLY A 226 -10.75 7.46 -22.49
CA GLY A 226 -9.69 7.46 -23.50
C GLY A 226 -9.04 8.81 -23.74
N ASP A 227 -9.10 9.75 -22.78
CA ASP A 227 -8.43 11.05 -22.87
C ASP A 227 -6.93 10.86 -23.11
N ALA A 228 -6.40 11.39 -24.20
CA ALA A 228 -5.03 11.12 -24.63
C ALA A 228 -3.96 11.59 -23.64
N PRO A 229 -4.04 12.77 -23.00
CA PRO A 229 -3.13 13.18 -21.94
C PRO A 229 -3.18 12.25 -20.71
N ALA A 230 -4.37 11.89 -20.21
CA ALA A 230 -4.53 10.98 -19.08
C ALA A 230 -4.01 9.57 -19.41
N MET A 231 -4.26 9.08 -20.63
CA MET A 231 -3.71 7.82 -21.13
C MET A 231 -2.16 7.83 -21.21
N GLY A 232 -1.55 8.99 -21.46
CA GLY A 232 -0.10 9.15 -21.40
C GLY A 232 0.44 8.92 -20.00
N VAL A 233 -0.22 9.45 -18.98
CA VAL A 233 0.16 9.31 -17.56
C VAL A 233 -0.01 7.87 -17.08
N ILE A 234 -1.14 7.22 -17.39
CA ILE A 234 -1.36 5.84 -16.94
C ILE A 234 -0.39 4.84 -17.59
N LYS A 235 0.07 5.12 -18.81
CA LYS A 235 1.15 4.34 -19.45
C LYS A 235 2.49 4.49 -18.72
N GLN A 236 2.82 5.71 -18.25
CA GLN A 236 4.03 5.93 -17.43
C GLN A 236 3.95 5.16 -16.11
N MET A 237 2.78 5.16 -15.45
CA MET A 237 2.55 4.35 -14.25
C MET A 237 2.76 2.86 -14.51
N ALA A 238 2.22 2.34 -15.61
CA ALA A 238 2.35 0.94 -15.99
C ALA A 238 3.81 0.56 -16.33
N GLU A 239 4.54 1.44 -17.00
CA GLU A 239 5.97 1.27 -17.28
C GLU A 239 6.78 1.18 -15.99
N ARG A 240 6.59 2.14 -15.07
CA ARG A 240 7.31 2.14 -13.79
C ARG A 240 6.97 0.96 -12.91
N GLY A 241 5.69 0.59 -12.84
CA GLY A 241 5.27 -0.62 -12.13
C GLY A 241 5.88 -1.90 -12.70
N ALA A 242 5.96 -2.01 -14.04
CA ALA A 242 6.63 -3.13 -14.69
C ALA A 242 8.13 -3.18 -14.37
N GLU A 243 8.82 -2.04 -14.35
CA GLU A 243 10.24 -1.96 -13.95
C GLU A 243 10.45 -2.48 -12.52
N TYR A 244 9.56 -2.12 -11.57
CA TYR A 244 9.63 -2.62 -10.20
C TYR A 244 9.42 -4.13 -10.12
N ILE A 245 8.37 -4.66 -10.77
CA ILE A 245 8.10 -6.09 -10.80
C ILE A 245 9.29 -6.86 -11.41
N LEU A 246 9.86 -6.34 -12.50
CA LEU A 246 11.00 -6.97 -13.16
C LEU A 246 12.31 -6.89 -12.35
N ALA A 247 12.47 -5.86 -11.52
CA ALA A 247 13.61 -5.79 -10.60
C ALA A 247 13.59 -6.97 -9.63
N HIS A 248 12.42 -7.36 -9.12
CA HIS A 248 12.28 -8.55 -8.28
C HIS A 248 12.65 -9.83 -9.02
N VAL A 249 12.12 -10.01 -10.23
CA VAL A 249 12.41 -11.20 -11.07
C VAL A 249 13.92 -11.32 -11.38
N LYS A 250 14.62 -10.20 -11.53
CA LYS A 250 16.06 -10.18 -11.80
C LYS A 250 16.94 -10.45 -10.58
N ASN A 251 16.47 -10.09 -9.38
CA ASN A 251 17.26 -10.11 -8.15
C ASN A 251 16.89 -11.25 -7.19
N SER A 252 15.88 -12.04 -7.52
CA SER A 252 15.32 -13.07 -6.66
C SER A 252 15.01 -14.35 -7.44
N ASN A 253 14.89 -15.48 -6.73
CA ASN A 253 14.63 -16.78 -7.33
C ASN A 253 13.13 -17.02 -7.54
N PHE A 254 12.62 -16.71 -8.73
CA PHE A 254 11.26 -17.05 -9.15
C PHE A 254 11.28 -18.17 -10.19
N ASN A 255 11.47 -19.42 -9.77
CA ASN A 255 11.43 -20.61 -10.65
C ASN A 255 10.00 -21.14 -10.87
N ILE A 256 9.00 -20.30 -10.66
CA ILE A 256 7.57 -20.57 -10.85
C ILE A 256 7.05 -19.84 -12.12
N ASP A 257 6.09 -20.44 -12.81
CA ASP A 257 5.43 -19.83 -13.98
C ASP A 257 3.93 -20.22 -13.97
N PRO A 258 3.00 -19.26 -13.91
CA PRO A 258 3.21 -17.82 -13.86
C PRO A 258 3.74 -17.32 -12.50
N VAL A 259 4.43 -16.18 -12.48
CA VAL A 259 4.81 -15.47 -11.25
C VAL A 259 3.58 -14.74 -10.70
N ASN A 260 3.27 -14.95 -9.42
CA ASN A 260 2.16 -14.24 -8.77
C ASN A 260 2.52 -12.76 -8.52
N VAL A 261 1.63 -11.85 -8.91
CA VAL A 261 1.71 -10.41 -8.58
C VAL A 261 0.42 -10.01 -7.88
N VAL A 262 0.53 -9.67 -6.61
CA VAL A 262 -0.59 -9.22 -5.77
C VAL A 262 -0.63 -7.71 -5.78
N LEU A 263 -1.70 -7.14 -6.32
CA LEU A 263 -1.96 -5.72 -6.36
C LEU A 263 -2.74 -5.30 -5.12
N SER A 264 -2.22 -4.34 -4.37
CA SER A 264 -2.85 -3.81 -3.16
C SER A 264 -2.83 -2.28 -3.12
N GLY A 265 -3.45 -1.71 -2.08
CA GLY A 265 -3.64 -0.28 -1.96
C GLY A 265 -4.89 0.22 -2.70
N SER A 266 -5.38 1.39 -2.29
CA SER A 266 -6.66 1.94 -2.76
C SER A 266 -6.71 2.20 -4.26
N ILE A 267 -5.58 2.49 -4.88
CA ILE A 267 -5.52 2.74 -6.33
C ILE A 267 -5.80 1.46 -7.12
N HIS A 268 -5.36 0.30 -6.64
CA HIS A 268 -5.62 -0.98 -7.28
C HIS A 268 -6.97 -1.59 -6.89
N THR A 269 -7.39 -1.42 -5.63
CA THR A 269 -8.51 -2.17 -5.06
C THR A 269 -9.83 -1.39 -5.04
N LYS A 270 -9.79 -0.05 -4.91
CA LYS A 270 -10.99 0.80 -4.86
C LYS A 270 -11.28 1.55 -6.16
N LEU A 271 -10.26 1.72 -6.98
CA LEU A 271 -10.34 2.36 -8.29
C LEU A 271 -9.90 1.33 -9.34
N PRO A 272 -10.69 0.29 -9.60
CA PRO A 272 -10.30 -0.81 -10.46
C PRO A 272 -10.22 -0.34 -11.91
N SER A 273 -9.12 0.26 -12.27
CA SER A 273 -8.83 0.54 -13.67
C SER A 273 -8.32 -0.73 -14.32
N GLU A 274 -9.22 -1.47 -14.97
CA GLU A 274 -8.83 -2.61 -15.81
C GLU A 274 -7.84 -2.17 -16.90
N ILE A 275 -7.94 -0.93 -17.39
CA ILE A 275 -7.00 -0.34 -18.34
C ILE A 275 -5.59 -0.33 -17.73
N TYR A 276 -5.45 0.18 -16.50
CA TYR A 276 -4.16 0.21 -15.82
C TYR A 276 -3.59 -1.21 -15.58
N LYS A 277 -4.41 -2.09 -15.03
CA LYS A 277 -4.00 -3.48 -14.74
C LYS A 277 -3.55 -4.21 -16.01
N ASN A 278 -4.29 -4.06 -17.11
CA ASN A 278 -3.94 -4.67 -18.38
C ASN A 278 -2.65 -4.10 -18.97
N LEU A 279 -2.47 -2.79 -18.95
CA LEU A 279 -1.23 -2.14 -19.41
C LEU A 279 -0.02 -2.59 -18.57
N LEU A 280 -0.17 -2.67 -17.25
CA LEU A 280 0.88 -3.13 -16.34
C LEU A 280 1.27 -4.58 -16.67
N LYS A 281 0.27 -5.46 -16.83
CA LYS A 281 0.50 -6.87 -17.20
C LYS A 281 1.17 -7.00 -18.56
N GLU A 282 0.60 -6.38 -19.58
CA GLU A 282 1.14 -6.43 -20.94
C GLU A 282 2.59 -5.96 -20.98
N ARG A 283 2.88 -4.85 -20.28
CA ARG A 283 4.24 -4.31 -20.26
C ARG A 283 5.21 -5.20 -19.51
N THR A 284 4.80 -5.76 -18.38
CA THR A 284 5.62 -6.68 -17.58
C THR A 284 5.94 -7.96 -18.39
N GLU A 285 4.95 -8.55 -19.03
CA GLU A 285 5.13 -9.75 -19.86
C GLU A 285 5.99 -9.47 -21.08
N ALA A 286 5.78 -8.33 -21.77
CA ALA A 286 6.55 -7.94 -22.96
C ALA A 286 8.04 -7.74 -22.64
N LEU A 287 8.36 -7.14 -21.51
CA LEU A 287 9.75 -6.87 -21.11
C LEU A 287 10.49 -8.11 -20.59
N SER A 288 9.78 -9.06 -19.99
CA SER A 288 10.39 -10.26 -19.37
C SER A 288 10.39 -11.50 -20.25
N GLY A 289 9.44 -11.60 -21.18
CA GLY A 289 9.14 -12.83 -21.90
C GLY A 289 8.48 -13.92 -21.03
N ARG A 290 8.10 -13.61 -19.78
CA ARG A 290 7.49 -14.55 -18.81
C ARG A 290 6.00 -14.25 -18.63
N LYS A 291 5.27 -15.21 -18.06
CA LYS A 291 3.87 -15.05 -17.69
C LYS A 291 3.72 -14.60 -16.22
N PHE A 292 2.70 -13.80 -15.97
CA PHE A 292 2.36 -13.29 -14.63
C PHE A 292 0.88 -13.47 -14.35
N LYS A 293 0.58 -13.89 -13.09
CA LYS A 293 -0.78 -13.95 -12.57
C LYS A 293 -1.00 -12.70 -11.70
N PHE A 294 -1.70 -11.69 -12.23
CA PHE A 294 -2.06 -10.49 -11.49
C PHE A 294 -3.37 -10.71 -10.73
N VAL A 295 -3.35 -10.47 -9.43
CA VAL A 295 -4.50 -10.60 -8.53
C VAL A 295 -4.65 -9.30 -7.75
N CYS A 296 -5.82 -8.66 -7.80
CA CYS A 296 -6.14 -7.59 -6.86
C CYS A 296 -6.53 -8.20 -5.52
N LEU A 297 -5.91 -7.72 -4.45
CA LEU A 297 -6.19 -8.21 -3.10
C LEU A 297 -7.63 -7.87 -2.71
N ASP A 298 -8.44 -8.86 -2.44
CA ASP A 298 -9.85 -8.77 -2.07
C ASP A 298 -10.14 -9.05 -0.58
N VAL A 299 -9.07 -9.38 0.17
CA VAL A 299 -9.13 -9.61 1.61
C VAL A 299 -8.34 -8.53 2.37
N ALA A 300 -8.58 -8.40 3.66
CA ALA A 300 -7.81 -7.48 4.49
C ALA A 300 -6.34 -7.95 4.56
N PRO A 301 -5.33 -7.06 4.34
CA PRO A 301 -3.92 -7.44 4.36
C PRO A 301 -3.50 -8.15 5.65
N VAL A 302 -4.09 -7.81 6.79
CA VAL A 302 -3.83 -8.45 8.09
C VAL A 302 -4.04 -9.98 8.09
N THR A 303 -4.82 -10.52 7.15
CA THR A 303 -4.97 -11.99 6.98
C THR A 303 -3.66 -12.64 6.51
N GLY A 304 -2.77 -11.88 5.88
CA GLY A 304 -1.43 -12.35 5.54
C GLY A 304 -0.58 -12.68 6.77
N CYS A 305 -0.83 -12.01 7.90
CA CYS A 305 -0.12 -12.31 9.15
C CYS A 305 -0.38 -13.74 9.62
N ILE A 306 -1.63 -14.18 9.68
CA ILE A 306 -1.95 -15.54 10.12
C ILE A 306 -1.45 -16.59 9.13
N ASN A 307 -1.58 -16.32 7.81
CA ASN A 307 -1.04 -17.22 6.80
C ASN A 307 0.47 -17.41 6.99
N TRP A 308 1.19 -16.32 7.19
CA TRP A 308 2.64 -16.36 7.39
C TRP A 308 3.03 -17.10 8.68
N MET A 309 2.36 -16.80 9.80
CA MET A 309 2.64 -17.46 11.09
C MET A 309 2.47 -18.98 11.02
N LEU A 310 1.44 -19.47 10.31
CA LEU A 310 1.19 -20.90 10.16
C LEU A 310 2.09 -21.58 9.13
N GLU A 311 2.55 -20.85 8.10
CA GLU A 311 3.54 -21.35 7.13
C GLU A 311 4.91 -21.62 7.81
N GLU A 312 5.34 -20.73 8.69
CA GLU A 312 6.62 -20.83 9.39
C GLU A 312 6.56 -21.61 10.69
N ASN A 313 5.39 -22.19 11.04
CA ASN A 313 5.16 -22.93 12.27
C ASN A 313 5.53 -22.17 13.56
N PHE A 314 5.32 -20.83 13.59
CA PHE A 314 5.47 -20.07 14.83
C PHE A 314 4.53 -20.64 15.91
N GLY A 315 5.11 -21.20 16.98
CA GLY A 315 4.36 -21.77 18.12
C GLY A 315 4.17 -23.30 18.09
N GLY A 316 4.87 -24.01 17.19
CA GLY A 316 4.94 -25.49 17.15
C GLY A 316 6.19 -26.04 17.86
#